data_d445621cd5776ab00370c53a4dc08ab0
#
_entry.id   d445621cd5776ab00370c53a4dc08ab0
#
_cell.length_a   1.000
_cell.length_b   1.000
_cell.length_c   1.000
_cell.angle_alpha   90.00
_cell.angle_beta   90.00
_cell.angle_gamma   90.00
#
_symmetry.space_group_name_H-M   'P 1'
#
loop_
_entity.id
_entity.type
_entity.pdbx_description
1 polymer ?
#
loop_
_entity_poly.entity_id
_entity_poly.type
_entity_poly.pdbx_seq_one_letter_code
_entity_poly.pdbx_strand_id
1 'polypeptide(L)'
;MTTKILMIHGRNQASDEQTASDPDKLAVYVDSKKRQFLAGLAKGLVLANCPPVSASNVIFPFYGNIFKDAITNYEDGGGTPPQLEAATPDAAVEASLGGEPEDIRALSRLQAGLLQDLTSHLGFDVAREAVYQGSAAEELGPSSVLGIPFITAALQFLSRKTGIPGAIIRRHLADVAYYIGLPDMRNTVLEVVRNEIEAYTGPDDDLVVVSHSLGSIVAYDLLADPNNSLGQRNVKLLVTAGSPLGLGLVKANVLGKVDGEPAAVPSTLPDTRGSWINAYDALDIVALVHPLAPEFTEHADGQIVDERTFNPSNPHAIIDYLADPDIAAPISRKLTAG
;
A
#
# COMPACT_ATOMS: atom_id res chain seq x y z
N MET A 1 -3.91 -18.49 -24.95
CA MET A 1 -4.37 -17.99 -23.65
C MET A 1 -3.38 -18.48 -22.62
N THR A 2 -2.63 -17.58 -22.01
CA THR A 2 -1.68 -17.91 -20.95
C THR A 2 -2.03 -17.12 -19.69
N THR A 3 -1.69 -17.64 -18.50
CA THR A 3 -1.86 -16.89 -17.27
C THR A 3 -0.52 -16.28 -16.87
N LYS A 4 -0.50 -14.98 -16.68
CA LYS A 4 0.68 -14.21 -16.25
C LYS A 4 0.51 -13.77 -14.81
N ILE A 5 1.63 -13.58 -14.11
CA ILE A 5 1.64 -12.96 -12.78
C ILE A 5 2.07 -11.51 -12.93
N LEU A 6 1.23 -10.61 -12.48
CA LEU A 6 1.57 -9.19 -12.33
C LEU A 6 1.99 -8.96 -10.87
N MET A 7 3.25 -8.63 -10.64
CA MET A 7 3.78 -8.32 -9.31
C MET A 7 3.95 -6.82 -9.15
N ILE A 8 3.15 -6.21 -8.28
CA ILE A 8 3.13 -4.77 -8.02
C ILE A 8 3.85 -4.50 -6.69
N HIS A 9 5.01 -3.86 -6.80
CA HIS A 9 5.83 -3.58 -5.63
C HIS A 9 5.28 -2.43 -4.79
N GLY A 10 5.66 -2.41 -3.52
CA GLY A 10 5.39 -1.29 -2.63
C GLY A 10 6.44 -0.19 -2.77
N ARG A 11 6.56 0.55 -1.71
CA ARG A 11 7.49 1.65 -1.52
C ARG A 11 8.97 1.20 -1.46
N ASN A 12 9.87 2.20 -1.43
CA ASN A 12 11.31 2.06 -1.18
C ASN A 12 12.05 1.24 -2.24
N GLN A 13 11.53 1.30 -3.47
CA GLN A 13 12.12 0.64 -4.64
C GLN A 13 12.86 1.61 -5.56
N ALA A 14 12.96 2.92 -5.20
CA ALA A 14 13.73 3.88 -5.99
C ALA A 14 15.21 3.49 -6.04
N SER A 15 15.81 3.62 -7.21
CA SER A 15 17.25 3.50 -7.39
C SER A 15 17.96 4.80 -7.00
N ASP A 16 19.28 4.72 -6.80
CA ASP A 16 20.10 5.93 -6.73
C ASP A 16 20.19 6.62 -8.11
N GLU A 17 20.63 7.87 -8.14
CA GLU A 17 20.69 8.68 -9.37
C GLU A 17 21.61 8.10 -10.43
N GLN A 18 22.73 7.50 -10.01
CA GLN A 18 23.69 6.90 -10.93
C GLN A 18 23.11 5.65 -11.60
N THR A 19 22.31 4.87 -10.88
CA THR A 19 21.58 3.73 -11.41
C THR A 19 20.40 4.19 -12.27
N ALA A 20 19.64 5.20 -11.83
CA ALA A 20 18.49 5.72 -12.56
C ALA A 20 18.86 6.32 -13.93
N SER A 21 20.02 6.94 -14.04
CA SER A 21 20.53 7.57 -15.28
C SER A 21 21.15 6.59 -16.30
N ASP A 22 21.36 5.33 -15.91
CA ASP A 22 21.99 4.30 -16.74
C ASP A 22 20.97 3.17 -17.00
N PRO A 23 20.45 3.02 -18.24
CA PRO A 23 19.40 2.02 -18.53
C PRO A 23 19.82 0.58 -18.21
N ASP A 24 21.08 0.22 -18.43
CA ASP A 24 21.56 -1.14 -18.18
C ASP A 24 21.63 -1.42 -16.66
N LYS A 25 22.11 -0.48 -15.89
CA LYS A 25 22.13 -0.59 -14.42
C LYS A 25 20.72 -0.61 -13.86
N LEU A 26 19.83 0.23 -14.40
CA LEU A 26 18.43 0.24 -13.98
C LEU A 26 17.75 -1.11 -14.26
N ALA A 27 17.97 -1.70 -15.44
CA ALA A 27 17.44 -3.01 -15.78
C ALA A 27 17.93 -4.10 -14.81
N VAL A 28 19.21 -4.11 -14.45
CA VAL A 28 19.78 -5.03 -13.45
C VAL A 28 19.17 -4.80 -12.07
N TYR A 29 18.98 -3.54 -11.69
CA TYR A 29 18.35 -3.18 -10.42
C TYR A 29 16.90 -3.68 -10.35
N VAL A 30 16.09 -3.41 -11.38
CA VAL A 30 14.69 -3.86 -11.47
C VAL A 30 14.60 -5.38 -11.42
N ASP A 31 15.47 -6.08 -12.17
CA ASP A 31 15.51 -7.54 -12.15
C ASP A 31 15.88 -8.07 -10.75
N SER A 32 16.76 -7.40 -10.02
CA SER A 32 17.08 -7.76 -8.64
C SER A 32 15.86 -7.67 -7.70
N LYS A 33 15.01 -6.66 -7.89
CA LYS A 33 13.78 -6.50 -7.13
C LYS A 33 12.74 -7.56 -7.48
N LYS A 34 12.55 -7.84 -8.76
CA LYS A 34 11.71 -8.94 -9.24
C LYS A 34 12.13 -10.28 -8.64
N ARG A 35 13.44 -10.56 -8.57
CA ARG A 35 13.98 -11.78 -7.96
C ARG A 35 13.64 -11.92 -6.48
N GLN A 36 13.51 -10.84 -5.72
CA GLN A 36 13.10 -10.90 -4.31
C GLN A 36 11.68 -11.47 -4.17
N PHE A 37 10.74 -11.00 -4.99
CA PHE A 37 9.38 -11.55 -5.02
C PHE A 37 9.39 -13.03 -5.44
N LEU A 38 10.13 -13.34 -6.51
CA LEU A 38 10.25 -14.71 -7.01
C LEU A 38 10.90 -15.66 -6.00
N ALA A 39 11.87 -15.20 -5.22
CA ALA A 39 12.53 -16.02 -4.20
C ALA A 39 11.54 -16.39 -3.06
N GLY A 40 10.74 -15.45 -2.61
CA GLY A 40 9.67 -15.73 -1.64
C GLY A 40 8.67 -16.73 -2.20
N LEU A 41 8.12 -16.44 -3.38
CA LEU A 41 7.15 -17.31 -4.03
C LEU A 41 7.71 -18.72 -4.27
N ALA A 42 8.95 -18.85 -4.76
CA ALA A 42 9.57 -20.16 -4.97
C ALA A 42 9.68 -20.97 -3.68
N LYS A 43 10.02 -20.33 -2.56
CA LYS A 43 10.06 -20.99 -1.25
C LYS A 43 8.66 -21.47 -0.82
N GLY A 44 7.64 -20.61 -0.95
CA GLY A 44 6.25 -20.97 -0.62
C GLY A 44 5.73 -22.10 -1.50
N LEU A 45 6.03 -22.09 -2.81
CA LEU A 45 5.66 -23.16 -3.73
C LEU A 45 6.28 -24.50 -3.37
N VAL A 46 7.54 -24.51 -2.96
CA VAL A 46 8.22 -25.73 -2.47
C VAL A 46 7.51 -26.26 -1.21
N LEU A 47 7.20 -25.39 -0.26
CA LEU A 47 6.49 -25.77 0.97
C LEU A 47 5.06 -26.28 0.69
N ALA A 48 4.41 -25.69 -0.31
CA ALA A 48 3.07 -26.10 -0.77
C ALA A 48 3.08 -27.34 -1.68
N ASN A 49 4.26 -27.90 -2.00
CA ASN A 49 4.41 -28.98 -2.98
C ASN A 49 3.78 -28.63 -4.36
N CYS A 50 3.95 -27.38 -4.79
CA CYS A 50 3.46 -26.86 -6.04
C CYS A 50 4.59 -26.72 -7.07
N PRO A 51 4.30 -26.73 -8.40
CA PRO A 51 5.30 -26.56 -9.44
C PRO A 51 5.91 -25.14 -9.39
N PRO A 52 7.17 -24.98 -9.81
CA PRO A 52 7.84 -23.68 -9.86
C PRO A 52 7.22 -22.76 -10.93
N VAL A 53 7.28 -21.47 -10.67
CA VAL A 53 6.87 -20.43 -11.62
C VAL A 53 8.07 -19.96 -12.43
N SER A 54 7.90 -19.88 -13.75
CA SER A 54 8.93 -19.31 -14.63
C SER A 54 8.96 -17.77 -14.49
N ALA A 55 10.16 -17.20 -14.40
CA ALA A 55 10.35 -15.75 -14.38
C ALA A 55 9.82 -15.05 -15.65
N SER A 56 9.71 -15.77 -16.79
CA SER A 56 9.12 -15.27 -18.04
C SER A 56 7.60 -15.06 -17.95
N ASN A 57 6.95 -15.70 -16.98
CA ASN A 57 5.52 -15.52 -16.72
C ASN A 57 5.21 -14.37 -15.77
N VAL A 58 6.24 -13.65 -15.30
CA VAL A 58 6.09 -12.59 -14.30
C VAL A 58 6.36 -11.23 -14.94
N ILE A 59 5.36 -10.36 -14.84
CA ILE A 59 5.40 -8.94 -15.18
C ILE A 59 5.72 -8.18 -13.89
N PHE A 60 6.69 -7.27 -13.93
CA PHE A 60 7.11 -6.50 -12.77
C PHE A 60 7.28 -5.03 -13.17
N PRO A 61 6.18 -4.26 -13.21
CA PRO A 61 6.24 -2.84 -13.51
C PRO A 61 7.05 -2.11 -12.43
N PHE A 62 8.00 -1.29 -12.87
CA PHE A 62 8.86 -0.54 -11.98
C PHE A 62 8.53 0.95 -12.02
N TYR A 63 8.00 1.47 -10.94
CA TYR A 63 7.63 2.89 -10.76
C TYR A 63 8.31 3.51 -9.54
N GLY A 64 9.30 2.86 -8.95
CA GLY A 64 9.96 3.34 -7.73
C GLY A 64 10.60 4.72 -7.87
N ASN A 65 11.15 5.04 -9.05
CA ASN A 65 11.77 6.34 -9.31
C ASN A 65 10.74 7.46 -9.47
N ILE A 66 9.53 7.15 -9.97
CA ILE A 66 8.45 8.15 -10.12
C ILE A 66 8.07 8.75 -8.78
N PHE A 67 7.97 7.94 -7.74
CA PHE A 67 7.70 8.42 -6.39
C PHE A 67 8.79 9.37 -5.89
N LYS A 68 10.06 9.00 -6.10
CA LYS A 68 11.21 9.83 -5.71
C LYS A 68 11.18 11.17 -6.44
N ASP A 69 11.00 11.13 -7.76
CA ASP A 69 11.04 12.31 -8.61
C ASP A 69 9.84 13.25 -8.32
N ALA A 70 8.64 12.68 -8.13
CA ALA A 70 7.45 13.45 -7.79
C ALA A 70 7.58 14.14 -6.43
N ILE A 71 8.11 13.44 -5.42
CA ILE A 71 8.37 14.01 -4.10
C ILE A 71 9.44 15.09 -4.17
N THR A 72 10.56 14.85 -4.87
CA THR A 72 11.64 15.84 -5.04
C THR A 72 11.13 17.08 -5.77
N ASN A 73 10.38 16.93 -6.87
CA ASN A 73 9.82 18.04 -7.61
C ASN A 73 8.81 18.85 -6.79
N TYR A 74 8.04 18.18 -5.96
CA TYR A 74 7.11 18.81 -5.04
C TYR A 74 7.85 19.64 -3.98
N GLU A 75 8.92 19.09 -3.40
CA GLU A 75 9.78 19.75 -2.43
C GLU A 75 10.54 20.93 -3.06
N ASP A 76 11.11 20.76 -4.24
CA ASP A 76 11.85 21.79 -4.99
C ASP A 76 10.94 22.91 -5.50
N GLY A 77 9.67 22.61 -5.76
CA GLY A 77 8.64 23.60 -6.15
C GLY A 77 8.20 24.52 -5.02
N GLY A 78 8.84 24.44 -3.85
CA GLY A 78 8.51 25.21 -2.64
C GLY A 78 7.50 24.48 -1.73
N GLY A 79 7.12 23.25 -2.11
CA GLY A 79 6.42 22.34 -1.24
C GLY A 79 7.37 21.88 -0.13
N THR A 80 7.18 22.40 1.07
CA THR A 80 7.81 21.79 2.24
C THR A 80 7.20 20.38 2.37
N PRO A 81 8.03 19.30 2.45
CA PRO A 81 7.46 18.00 2.79
C PRO A 81 6.65 18.21 4.07
N PRO A 82 5.42 17.69 4.13
CA PRO A 82 4.62 17.85 5.34
C PRO A 82 5.41 17.33 6.51
N GLN A 83 6.09 18.24 7.20
CA GLN A 83 6.80 17.91 8.42
C GLN A 83 5.75 17.67 9.47
N LEU A 84 5.43 16.42 9.69
CA LEU A 84 4.69 15.99 10.88
C LEU A 84 5.34 16.52 12.17
N GLU A 85 6.58 17.04 12.09
CA GLU A 85 7.30 17.66 13.21
C GLU A 85 6.86 19.09 13.52
N ALA A 86 6.18 19.77 12.61
CA ALA A 86 5.86 21.19 12.74
C ALA A 86 4.36 21.51 12.88
N ALA A 87 3.52 20.54 13.19
CA ALA A 87 2.10 20.81 13.41
C ALA A 87 1.90 21.49 14.78
N THR A 88 1.56 22.75 14.78
CA THR A 88 1.08 23.52 15.94
C THR A 88 -0.44 23.31 16.11
N PRO A 89 -1.05 23.62 17.29
CA PRO A 89 -2.49 23.49 17.49
C PRO A 89 -3.33 24.17 16.39
N ASP A 90 -4.51 23.65 16.10
CA ASP A 90 -5.36 23.92 14.92
C ASP A 90 -5.38 25.35 14.37
N ALA A 91 -5.52 26.38 15.22
CA ALA A 91 -5.51 27.78 14.78
C ALA A 91 -4.14 28.26 14.30
N ALA A 92 -3.06 27.64 14.77
CA ALA A 92 -1.71 27.95 14.38
C ALA A 92 -1.25 27.10 13.18
N VAL A 93 -1.83 25.91 12.97
CA VAL A 93 -1.67 25.14 11.71
C VAL A 93 -2.35 25.89 10.58
N GLU A 94 -3.57 26.36 10.76
CA GLU A 94 -4.24 27.16 9.74
C GLU A 94 -3.57 28.52 9.49
N ALA A 95 -3.03 29.15 10.53
CA ALA A 95 -2.28 30.39 10.40
C ALA A 95 -0.87 30.17 9.79
N SER A 96 -0.19 29.08 10.10
CA SER A 96 1.12 28.73 9.52
C SER A 96 1.01 28.24 8.08
N LEU A 97 -0.07 27.52 7.75
CA LEU A 97 -0.40 27.09 6.39
C LEU A 97 -1.13 28.18 5.59
N GLY A 98 -1.44 29.32 6.18
CA GLY A 98 -2.21 30.42 5.57
C GLY A 98 -1.60 31.00 4.29
N GLY A 99 -0.32 30.76 4.02
CA GLY A 99 0.38 31.14 2.79
C GLY A 99 0.77 29.96 1.89
N GLU A 100 0.55 28.71 2.35
CA GLU A 100 0.94 27.51 1.60
C GLU A 100 -0.11 27.16 0.52
N PRO A 101 0.31 26.59 -0.62
CA PRO A 101 -0.59 26.06 -1.63
C PRO A 101 -1.60 25.05 -1.04
N GLU A 102 -2.80 24.99 -1.62
CA GLU A 102 -3.90 24.17 -1.12
C GLU A 102 -3.59 22.65 -1.14
N ASP A 103 -2.80 22.21 -2.11
CA ASP A 103 -2.31 20.85 -2.26
C ASP A 103 -1.40 20.42 -1.08
N ILE A 104 -0.54 21.32 -0.59
CA ILE A 104 0.32 21.06 0.59
C ILE A 104 -0.53 20.84 1.85
N ARG A 105 -1.53 21.69 2.04
CA ARG A 105 -2.47 21.56 3.19
C ARG A 105 -3.26 20.26 3.10
N ALA A 106 -3.70 19.88 1.90
CA ALA A 106 -4.43 18.65 1.67
C ALA A 106 -3.59 17.42 2.03
N LEU A 107 -2.32 17.39 1.63
CA LEU A 107 -1.40 16.28 1.95
C LEU A 107 -1.12 16.18 3.46
N SER A 108 -0.91 17.29 4.15
CA SER A 108 -0.70 17.29 5.60
C SER A 108 -1.92 16.76 6.36
N ARG A 109 -3.13 17.13 5.91
CA ARG A 109 -4.38 16.59 6.47
C ARG A 109 -4.53 15.08 6.22
N LEU A 110 -4.19 14.62 5.02
CA LEU A 110 -4.21 13.19 4.70
C LEU A 110 -3.26 12.38 5.58
N GLN A 111 -2.04 12.86 5.79
CA GLN A 111 -1.06 12.18 6.65
C GLN A 111 -1.54 12.11 8.10
N ALA A 112 -2.07 13.20 8.64
CA ALA A 112 -2.61 13.24 9.99
C ALA A 112 -3.83 12.31 10.12
N GLY A 113 -4.72 12.29 9.13
CA GLY A 113 -5.86 11.40 9.09
C GLY A 113 -5.46 9.92 9.02
N LEU A 114 -4.47 9.56 8.22
CA LEU A 114 -3.93 8.19 8.16
C LEU A 114 -3.32 7.77 9.51
N LEU A 115 -2.62 8.68 10.19
CA LEU A 115 -2.08 8.41 11.52
C LEU A 115 -3.20 8.23 12.55
N GLN A 116 -4.26 9.02 12.46
CA GLN A 116 -5.44 8.90 13.31
C GLN A 116 -6.17 7.56 13.08
N ASP A 117 -6.41 7.17 11.83
CA ASP A 117 -7.01 5.89 11.49
C ASP A 117 -6.22 4.72 12.10
N LEU A 118 -4.91 4.74 11.90
CA LEU A 118 -4.01 3.70 12.38
C LEU A 118 -4.01 3.60 13.92
N THR A 119 -3.97 4.74 14.60
CA THR A 119 -3.93 4.77 16.07
C THR A 119 -5.28 4.43 16.69
N SER A 120 -6.39 4.86 16.08
CA SER A 120 -7.74 4.56 16.54
C SER A 120 -8.01 3.06 16.53
N HIS A 121 -7.54 2.37 15.49
CA HIS A 121 -7.68 0.92 15.37
C HIS A 121 -6.97 0.16 16.49
N LEU A 122 -5.87 0.69 17.01
CA LEU A 122 -5.12 0.12 18.13
C LEU A 122 -5.60 0.57 19.52
N GLY A 123 -6.71 1.31 19.60
CA GLY A 123 -7.27 1.80 20.87
C GLY A 123 -6.41 2.90 21.50
N PHE A 124 -5.85 3.78 20.67
CA PHE A 124 -5.13 4.96 21.15
C PHE A 124 -6.07 5.90 21.88
N ASP A 125 -5.70 6.24 23.11
CA ASP A 125 -6.40 7.22 23.94
C ASP A 125 -5.44 8.38 24.24
N VAL A 126 -5.75 9.54 23.68
CA VAL A 126 -4.93 10.75 23.80
C VAL A 126 -4.74 11.16 25.28
N ALA A 127 -5.81 11.09 26.08
CA ALA A 127 -5.75 11.48 27.48
C ALA A 127 -4.88 10.51 28.29
N ARG A 128 -5.02 9.21 28.06
CA ARG A 128 -4.21 8.18 28.69
C ARG A 128 -2.73 8.30 28.31
N GLU A 129 -2.46 8.62 27.04
CA GLU A 129 -1.10 8.79 26.56
C GLU A 129 -0.43 10.04 27.12
N ALA A 130 -1.19 11.15 27.24
CA ALA A 130 -0.71 12.37 27.89
C ALA A 130 -0.29 12.14 29.35
N VAL A 131 -1.10 11.41 30.11
CA VAL A 131 -0.76 11.01 31.49
C VAL A 131 0.50 10.15 31.53
N TYR A 132 0.66 9.23 30.59
CA TYR A 132 1.85 8.36 30.52
C TYR A 132 3.12 9.15 30.24
N GLN A 133 3.02 10.24 29.45
CA GLN A 133 4.15 11.13 29.15
C GLN A 133 4.41 12.18 30.22
N GLY A 134 3.63 12.22 31.28
CA GLY A 134 3.72 13.22 32.35
C GLY A 134 3.26 14.62 31.93
N SER A 135 2.52 14.72 30.82
CA SER A 135 1.90 15.96 30.36
C SER A 135 0.52 16.12 31.00
N ALA A 136 0.09 17.38 31.27
CA ALA A 136 -1.25 17.62 31.75
C ALA A 136 -2.28 17.30 30.65
N ALA A 137 -3.27 16.44 30.94
CA ALA A 137 -4.32 16.07 30.00
C ALA A 137 -5.12 17.27 29.49
N GLU A 138 -5.10 18.38 30.21
CA GLU A 138 -5.76 19.63 29.87
C GLU A 138 -5.10 20.37 28.71
N GLU A 139 -3.83 20.08 28.40
CA GLU A 139 -3.11 20.63 27.24
C GLU A 139 -3.50 19.97 25.92
N LEU A 140 -4.18 18.82 25.98
CA LEU A 140 -4.61 18.02 24.84
C LEU A 140 -6.15 18.08 24.70
N GLY A 141 -6.71 19.29 24.50
CA GLY A 141 -8.14 19.46 24.26
C GLY A 141 -8.64 18.76 22.98
N PRO A 142 -9.97 18.61 22.80
CA PRO A 142 -10.57 17.95 21.63
C PRO A 142 -10.16 18.55 20.27
N SER A 143 -9.80 19.83 20.25
CA SER A 143 -9.30 20.55 19.06
C SER A 143 -7.83 20.32 18.76
N SER A 144 -7.06 19.69 19.66
CA SER A 144 -5.63 19.38 19.47
C SER A 144 -5.37 18.01 18.80
N VAL A 145 -6.44 17.33 18.35
CA VAL A 145 -6.37 15.96 17.77
C VAL A 145 -5.42 15.87 16.58
N LEU A 146 -5.16 16.98 15.89
CA LEU A 146 -4.24 17.03 14.75
C LEU A 146 -2.97 17.86 15.00
N GLY A 147 -2.72 18.29 16.25
CA GLY A 147 -1.55 19.09 16.62
C GLY A 147 -0.27 18.28 16.86
N ILE A 148 0.89 18.96 16.97
CA ILE A 148 2.20 18.34 17.28
C ILE A 148 2.11 17.36 18.45
N PRO A 149 1.48 17.71 19.59
CA PRO A 149 1.38 16.78 20.71
C PRO A 149 0.70 15.47 20.35
N PHE A 150 -0.39 15.52 19.57
CA PHE A 150 -1.07 14.31 19.07
C PHE A 150 -0.16 13.48 18.18
N ILE A 151 0.48 14.09 17.17
CA ILE A 151 1.34 13.39 16.22
C ILE A 151 2.50 12.73 16.94
N THR A 152 3.16 13.45 17.85
CA THR A 152 4.27 12.92 18.63
C THR A 152 3.81 11.75 19.52
N ALA A 153 2.72 11.93 20.25
CA ALA A 153 2.15 10.91 21.10
C ALA A 153 1.73 9.66 20.32
N ALA A 154 1.06 9.86 19.18
CA ALA A 154 0.62 8.78 18.29
C ALA A 154 1.80 7.98 17.73
N LEU A 155 2.83 8.64 17.21
CA LEU A 155 4.04 7.98 16.71
C LEU A 155 4.80 7.23 17.80
N GLN A 156 4.89 7.80 19.01
CA GLN A 156 5.50 7.13 20.15
C GLN A 156 4.68 5.92 20.62
N PHE A 157 3.36 6.04 20.66
CA PHE A 157 2.46 4.94 20.96
C PHE A 157 2.64 3.80 19.98
N LEU A 158 2.60 4.09 18.66
CA LEU A 158 2.83 3.10 17.61
C LEU A 158 4.21 2.46 17.71
N SER A 159 5.25 3.27 17.93
CA SER A 159 6.61 2.78 18.07
C SER A 159 6.77 1.81 19.25
N ARG A 160 6.13 2.12 20.39
CA ARG A 160 6.12 1.19 21.54
C ARG A 160 5.34 -0.09 21.28
N LYS A 161 4.22 0.02 20.57
CA LYS A 161 3.35 -1.14 20.27
C LYS A 161 3.98 -2.10 19.25
N THR A 162 4.68 -1.58 18.27
CA THR A 162 5.18 -2.35 17.12
C THR A 162 6.68 -2.58 17.14
N GLY A 163 7.42 -1.85 17.97
CA GLY A 163 8.89 -1.85 17.96
C GLY A 163 9.51 -1.11 16.76
N ILE A 164 8.68 -0.50 15.89
CA ILE A 164 9.14 0.20 14.69
C ILE A 164 9.38 1.67 15.02
N PRO A 165 10.55 2.26 14.65
CA PRO A 165 10.82 3.68 14.87
C PRO A 165 9.75 4.58 14.24
N GLY A 166 9.29 5.61 14.96
CA GLY A 166 8.26 6.54 14.50
C GLY A 166 8.59 7.23 13.17
N ALA A 167 9.88 7.47 12.88
CA ALA A 167 10.33 8.00 11.59
C ALA A 167 10.03 7.06 10.41
N ILE A 168 10.10 5.74 10.61
CA ILE A 168 9.75 4.75 9.59
C ILE A 168 8.24 4.74 9.37
N ILE A 169 7.47 4.76 10.47
CA ILE A 169 6.00 4.82 10.41
C ILE A 169 5.54 6.03 9.62
N ARG A 170 6.04 7.21 9.99
CA ARG A 170 5.74 8.47 9.32
C ARG A 170 6.03 8.42 7.81
N ARG A 171 7.16 7.85 7.45
CA ARG A 171 7.57 7.72 6.08
C ARG A 171 6.63 6.82 5.26
N HIS A 172 6.10 5.73 5.84
CA HIS A 172 5.09 4.89 5.19
C HIS A 172 3.78 5.64 4.97
N LEU A 173 3.33 6.39 5.97
CA LEU A 173 2.10 7.19 5.87
C LEU A 173 2.24 8.32 4.85
N ALA A 174 3.42 8.93 4.73
CA ALA A 174 3.68 9.98 3.74
C ALA A 174 3.49 9.45 2.32
N ASP A 175 4.06 8.28 1.98
CA ASP A 175 3.94 7.73 0.62
C ASP A 175 2.51 7.39 0.24
N VAL A 176 1.75 6.85 1.19
CA VAL A 176 0.30 6.60 1.00
C VAL A 176 -0.41 7.93 0.75
N ALA A 177 -0.13 8.97 1.56
CA ALA A 177 -0.73 10.28 1.39
C ALA A 177 -0.39 10.91 0.04
N TYR A 178 0.87 10.81 -0.40
CA TYR A 178 1.28 11.30 -1.73
C TYR A 178 0.53 10.57 -2.85
N TYR A 179 0.42 9.26 -2.77
CA TYR A 179 -0.27 8.47 -3.79
C TYR A 179 -1.77 8.82 -3.87
N ILE A 180 -2.48 8.87 -2.75
CA ILE A 180 -3.92 9.16 -2.75
C ILE A 180 -4.22 10.66 -2.92
N GLY A 181 -3.29 11.54 -2.56
CA GLY A 181 -3.48 12.99 -2.56
C GLY A 181 -2.97 13.71 -3.81
N LEU A 182 -2.15 13.07 -4.64
CA LEU A 182 -1.60 13.65 -5.88
C LEU A 182 -2.10 12.87 -7.11
N PRO A 183 -3.20 13.31 -7.76
CA PRO A 183 -3.81 12.59 -8.89
C PRO A 183 -2.84 12.34 -10.04
N ASP A 184 -1.97 13.31 -10.36
CA ASP A 184 -1.00 13.18 -11.46
C ASP A 184 0.02 12.06 -11.18
N MET A 185 0.52 11.98 -9.94
CA MET A 185 1.41 10.90 -9.54
C MET A 185 0.71 9.54 -9.60
N ARG A 186 -0.52 9.46 -9.07
CA ARG A 186 -1.35 8.25 -9.16
C ARG A 186 -1.53 7.80 -10.60
N ASN A 187 -1.94 8.72 -11.48
CA ASN A 187 -2.16 8.43 -12.89
C ASN A 187 -0.88 7.95 -13.59
N THR A 188 0.25 8.59 -13.33
CA THR A 188 1.55 8.19 -13.89
C THR A 188 1.94 6.79 -13.44
N VAL A 189 1.75 6.43 -12.16
CA VAL A 189 2.03 5.08 -11.66
C VAL A 189 1.12 4.05 -12.33
N LEU A 190 -0.17 4.33 -12.44
CA LEU A 190 -1.14 3.44 -13.10
C LEU A 190 -0.82 3.27 -14.59
N GLU A 191 -0.38 4.33 -15.26
CA GLU A 191 0.03 4.27 -16.68
C GLU A 191 1.24 3.36 -16.87
N VAL A 192 2.27 3.46 -16.02
CA VAL A 192 3.42 2.55 -16.07
C VAL A 192 2.98 1.09 -15.92
N VAL A 193 2.09 0.81 -14.96
CA VAL A 193 1.59 -0.56 -14.75
C VAL A 193 0.82 -1.06 -15.96
N ARG A 194 -0.05 -0.23 -16.56
CA ARG A 194 -0.81 -0.58 -17.78
C ARG A 194 0.11 -0.85 -18.96
N ASN A 195 1.07 0.03 -19.21
CA ASN A 195 2.03 -0.11 -20.30
C ASN A 195 2.84 -1.43 -20.20
N GLU A 196 3.25 -1.81 -19.01
CA GLU A 196 3.93 -3.09 -18.77
C GLU A 196 2.99 -4.29 -19.02
N ILE A 197 1.74 -4.22 -18.60
CA ILE A 197 0.75 -5.27 -18.90
C ILE A 197 0.58 -5.40 -20.40
N GLU A 198 0.39 -4.31 -21.13
CA GLU A 198 0.20 -4.30 -22.59
C GLU A 198 1.43 -4.85 -23.33
N ALA A 199 2.64 -4.51 -22.84
CA ALA A 199 3.88 -4.97 -23.46
C ALA A 199 4.13 -6.47 -23.32
N TYR A 200 3.63 -7.09 -22.24
CA TYR A 200 3.96 -8.48 -21.90
C TYR A 200 2.77 -9.45 -21.91
N THR A 201 1.57 -8.98 -22.28
CA THR A 201 0.37 -9.82 -22.39
C THR A 201 -0.36 -9.61 -23.71
N GLY A 202 -0.95 -10.69 -24.23
CA GLY A 202 -1.97 -10.60 -25.27
C GLY A 202 -3.33 -10.20 -24.68
N PRO A 203 -4.29 -9.81 -25.55
CA PRO A 203 -5.62 -9.39 -25.11
C PRO A 203 -6.42 -10.49 -24.39
N ASP A 204 -6.13 -11.75 -24.70
CA ASP A 204 -6.82 -12.93 -24.15
C ASP A 204 -6.03 -13.60 -23.01
N ASP A 205 -4.94 -13.01 -22.54
CA ASP A 205 -4.19 -13.57 -21.41
C ASP A 205 -4.86 -13.24 -20.09
N ASP A 206 -4.83 -14.20 -19.18
CA ASP A 206 -5.32 -14.06 -17.81
C ASP A 206 -4.23 -13.49 -16.88
N LEU A 207 -4.65 -12.84 -15.80
CA LEU A 207 -3.77 -12.26 -14.81
C LEU A 207 -4.02 -12.84 -13.41
N VAL A 208 -2.93 -13.12 -12.71
CA VAL A 208 -2.87 -13.23 -11.25
C VAL A 208 -2.12 -12.00 -10.75
N VAL A 209 -2.78 -11.17 -9.97
CA VAL A 209 -2.20 -9.94 -9.44
C VAL A 209 -1.67 -10.18 -8.04
N VAL A 210 -0.39 -9.94 -7.82
CA VAL A 210 0.29 -10.05 -6.52
C VAL A 210 0.84 -8.68 -6.16
N SER A 211 0.41 -8.12 -5.05
CA SER A 211 0.76 -6.75 -4.66
C SER A 211 1.25 -6.68 -3.22
N HIS A 212 2.12 -5.71 -2.94
CA HIS A 212 2.72 -5.53 -1.62
C HIS A 212 2.65 -4.09 -1.15
N SER A 213 2.30 -3.88 0.12
CA SER A 213 2.35 -2.57 0.76
C SER A 213 1.50 -1.54 -0.03
N LEU A 214 2.04 -0.34 -0.29
CA LEU A 214 1.42 0.66 -1.16
C LEU A 214 0.99 0.09 -2.53
N GLY A 215 1.72 -0.90 -3.06
CA GLY A 215 1.33 -1.58 -4.29
C GLY A 215 -0.04 -2.25 -4.24
N SER A 216 -0.59 -2.51 -3.05
CA SER A 216 -1.96 -3.02 -2.91
C SER A 216 -3.00 -1.95 -3.25
N ILE A 217 -2.74 -0.68 -2.94
CA ILE A 217 -3.61 0.43 -3.34
C ILE A 217 -3.53 0.60 -4.86
N VAL A 218 -2.32 0.54 -5.42
CA VAL A 218 -2.11 0.58 -6.89
C VAL A 218 -2.85 -0.55 -7.59
N ALA A 219 -2.77 -1.78 -7.06
CA ALA A 219 -3.48 -2.94 -7.58
C ALA A 219 -5.00 -2.75 -7.50
N TYR A 220 -5.51 -2.28 -6.36
CA TYR A 220 -6.94 -2.01 -6.19
C TYR A 220 -7.42 -0.95 -7.19
N ASP A 221 -6.73 0.18 -7.27
CA ASP A 221 -7.08 1.26 -8.20
C ASP A 221 -7.05 0.79 -9.66
N LEU A 222 -6.05 -0.02 -10.03
CA LEU A 222 -5.97 -0.62 -11.37
C LEU A 222 -7.20 -1.46 -11.70
N LEU A 223 -7.70 -2.22 -10.72
CA LEU A 223 -8.84 -3.13 -10.92
C LEU A 223 -10.20 -2.42 -10.79
N ALA A 224 -10.28 -1.37 -9.98
CA ALA A 224 -11.51 -0.63 -9.70
C ALA A 224 -11.73 0.59 -10.61
N ASP A 225 -10.71 1.01 -11.37
CA ASP A 225 -10.82 2.16 -12.29
C ASP A 225 -11.90 1.91 -13.34
N PRO A 226 -12.97 2.71 -13.37
CA PRO A 226 -14.03 2.56 -14.38
C PRO A 226 -13.56 2.81 -15.81
N ASN A 227 -12.45 3.54 -15.98
CA ASN A 227 -11.79 3.77 -17.26
C ASN A 227 -10.70 2.73 -17.52
N ASN A 228 -10.64 1.69 -16.71
CA ASN A 228 -9.59 0.71 -16.79
C ASN A 228 -9.64 -0.08 -18.09
N SER A 229 -8.57 0.00 -18.81
CA SER A 229 -8.33 -0.79 -20.00
C SER A 229 -7.46 -2.00 -19.72
N LEU A 230 -7.77 -2.82 -18.69
CA LEU A 230 -7.21 -4.18 -18.67
C LEU A 230 -7.63 -4.95 -19.92
N GLY A 231 -8.50 -4.33 -20.72
CA GLY A 231 -9.02 -4.88 -21.95
C GLY A 231 -9.92 -6.09 -21.65
N GLN A 232 -9.73 -7.17 -22.41
CA GLN A 232 -10.46 -8.43 -22.21
C GLN A 232 -9.74 -9.40 -21.26
N ARG A 233 -8.65 -8.94 -20.62
CA ARG A 233 -7.87 -9.79 -19.70
C ARG A 233 -8.65 -10.07 -18.43
N ASN A 234 -8.78 -11.34 -18.11
CA ASN A 234 -9.44 -11.73 -16.87
C ASN A 234 -8.46 -11.73 -15.72
N VAL A 235 -8.84 -11.12 -14.61
CA VAL A 235 -8.08 -11.23 -13.36
C VAL A 235 -8.63 -12.43 -12.58
N LYS A 236 -7.83 -13.48 -12.43
CA LYS A 236 -8.26 -14.72 -11.77
C LYS A 236 -8.07 -14.72 -10.27
N LEU A 237 -7.18 -13.85 -9.77
CA LEU A 237 -6.83 -13.75 -8.35
C LEU A 237 -6.15 -12.40 -8.08
N LEU A 238 -6.54 -11.77 -6.99
CA LEU A 238 -5.79 -10.69 -6.35
C LEU A 238 -5.17 -11.23 -5.06
N VAL A 239 -3.88 -10.98 -4.86
CA VAL A 239 -3.17 -11.18 -3.59
C VAL A 239 -2.65 -9.82 -3.13
N THR A 240 -3.07 -9.40 -1.96
CA THR A 240 -2.52 -8.22 -1.25
C THR A 240 -1.72 -8.70 -0.05
N ALA A 241 -0.50 -8.22 0.10
CA ALA A 241 0.39 -8.59 1.19
C ALA A 241 0.87 -7.34 1.94
N GLY A 242 0.76 -7.32 3.25
CA GLY A 242 1.14 -6.16 4.05
C GLY A 242 0.39 -4.89 3.64
N SER A 243 -0.93 -4.96 3.46
CA SER A 243 -1.74 -3.96 2.77
C SER A 243 -2.28 -2.87 3.69
N PRO A 244 -2.19 -1.57 3.32
CA PRO A 244 -2.84 -0.47 4.04
C PRO A 244 -4.31 -0.25 3.63
N LEU A 245 -4.89 -1.09 2.78
CA LEU A 245 -6.25 -0.92 2.25
C LEU A 245 -7.36 -0.89 3.31
N GLY A 246 -7.13 -1.44 4.50
CA GLY A 246 -8.09 -1.37 5.59
C GLY A 246 -8.25 0.01 6.22
N LEU A 247 -7.29 0.93 6.03
CA LEU A 247 -7.39 2.29 6.58
C LEU A 247 -8.58 3.04 5.98
N GLY A 248 -9.40 3.67 6.82
CA GLY A 248 -10.61 4.38 6.42
C GLY A 248 -10.34 5.45 5.38
N LEU A 249 -9.28 6.23 5.59
CA LEU A 249 -8.89 7.29 4.66
C LEU A 249 -8.40 6.72 3.31
N VAL A 250 -7.74 5.57 3.29
CA VAL A 250 -7.37 4.89 2.04
C VAL A 250 -8.63 4.47 1.29
N LYS A 251 -9.55 3.76 1.97
CA LYS A 251 -10.82 3.33 1.37
C LYS A 251 -11.67 4.48 0.83
N ALA A 252 -11.62 5.64 1.49
CA ALA A 252 -12.34 6.83 1.04
C ALA A 252 -11.75 7.49 -0.22
N ASN A 253 -10.48 7.18 -0.56
CA ASN A 253 -9.74 7.82 -1.65
C ASN A 253 -9.31 6.85 -2.78
N VAL A 254 -9.69 5.57 -2.74
CA VAL A 254 -9.43 4.64 -3.85
C VAL A 254 -10.31 4.94 -5.06
N LEU A 255 -9.84 4.58 -6.24
CA LEU A 255 -10.61 4.72 -7.48
C LEU A 255 -11.84 3.79 -7.47
N GLY A 256 -12.87 4.13 -8.25
CA GLY A 256 -14.11 3.38 -8.30
C GLY A 256 -14.98 3.48 -7.05
N LYS A 257 -14.54 4.19 -6.01
CA LYS A 257 -15.32 4.47 -4.81
C LYS A 257 -16.50 5.38 -5.15
N VAL A 258 -17.68 4.97 -4.76
CA VAL A 258 -18.90 5.78 -4.86
C VAL A 258 -19.11 6.55 -3.55
N ASP A 259 -19.37 7.85 -3.65
CA ASP A 259 -19.58 8.68 -2.47
C ASP A 259 -20.79 8.18 -1.65
N GLY A 260 -20.57 8.08 -0.34
CA GLY A 260 -21.59 7.59 0.61
C GLY A 260 -21.67 6.05 0.73
N GLU A 261 -21.02 5.30 -0.18
CA GLU A 261 -21.02 3.84 -0.12
C GLU A 261 -19.69 3.31 0.46
N PRO A 262 -19.69 2.14 1.10
CA PRO A 262 -18.44 1.46 1.48
C PRO A 262 -17.59 1.13 0.24
N ALA A 263 -16.28 0.99 0.40
CA ALA A 263 -15.44 0.44 -0.66
C ALA A 263 -15.85 -1.00 -0.94
N ALA A 264 -15.87 -1.39 -2.21
CA ALA A 264 -16.33 -2.71 -2.65
C ALA A 264 -15.18 -3.52 -3.27
N VAL A 265 -15.34 -4.83 -3.29
CA VAL A 265 -14.46 -5.70 -4.10
C VAL A 265 -14.55 -5.25 -5.56
N PRO A 266 -13.43 -5.03 -6.28
CA PRO A 266 -13.47 -4.64 -7.67
C PRO A 266 -14.24 -5.65 -8.53
N SER A 267 -15.19 -5.17 -9.36
CA SER A 267 -16.02 -6.02 -10.22
C SER A 267 -15.22 -6.76 -11.32
N THR A 268 -13.97 -6.42 -11.50
CA THR A 268 -13.03 -7.15 -12.38
C THR A 268 -12.57 -8.48 -11.79
N LEU A 269 -12.77 -8.69 -10.47
CA LEU A 269 -12.48 -9.96 -9.82
C LEU A 269 -13.68 -10.92 -9.95
N PRO A 270 -13.41 -12.23 -10.03
CA PRO A 270 -14.49 -13.22 -10.07
C PRO A 270 -15.35 -13.18 -8.81
N ASP A 271 -16.67 -13.35 -8.97
CA ASP A 271 -17.62 -13.51 -7.87
C ASP A 271 -17.52 -14.91 -7.25
N THR A 272 -16.33 -15.25 -6.80
CA THR A 272 -16.02 -16.55 -6.22
C THR A 272 -15.21 -16.41 -4.95
N ARG A 273 -15.43 -17.33 -4.01
CA ARG A 273 -14.67 -17.40 -2.77
C ARG A 273 -13.17 -17.42 -3.04
N GLY A 274 -12.41 -16.56 -2.33
CA GLY A 274 -10.97 -16.48 -2.43
C GLY A 274 -10.47 -15.92 -3.76
N SER A 275 -11.27 -15.13 -4.46
CA SER A 275 -10.78 -14.35 -5.60
C SER A 275 -9.86 -13.19 -5.19
N TRP A 276 -9.91 -12.80 -3.92
CA TRP A 276 -8.96 -11.90 -3.27
C TRP A 276 -8.42 -12.53 -1.99
N ILE A 277 -7.11 -12.73 -1.91
CA ILE A 277 -6.41 -13.17 -0.71
C ILE A 277 -5.67 -11.97 -0.11
N ASN A 278 -5.95 -11.67 1.15
CA ASN A 278 -5.24 -10.66 1.90
C ASN A 278 -4.31 -11.32 2.90
N ALA A 279 -2.99 -11.25 2.64
CA ALA A 279 -1.97 -11.75 3.53
C ALA A 279 -1.54 -10.67 4.52
N TYR A 280 -1.61 -10.97 5.82
CA TYR A 280 -1.21 -10.03 6.88
C TYR A 280 -0.38 -10.72 7.96
N ASP A 281 0.62 -10.00 8.46
CA ASP A 281 1.29 -10.32 9.72
C ASP A 281 0.77 -9.38 10.80
N ALA A 282 0.39 -9.91 11.95
CA ALA A 282 -0.18 -9.14 13.06
C ALA A 282 0.79 -8.09 13.66
N LEU A 283 2.07 -8.19 13.34
CA LEU A 283 3.11 -7.23 13.74
C LEU A 283 3.46 -6.25 12.63
N ASP A 284 2.88 -6.41 11.43
CA ASP A 284 3.09 -5.48 10.32
C ASP A 284 2.27 -4.22 10.52
N ILE A 285 2.96 -3.10 10.76
CA ILE A 285 2.32 -1.80 11.01
C ILE A 285 1.51 -1.28 9.81
N VAL A 286 1.88 -1.68 8.59
CA VAL A 286 1.17 -1.25 7.38
C VAL A 286 -0.14 -2.02 7.23
N ALA A 287 -0.18 -3.27 7.68
CA ALA A 287 -1.35 -4.15 7.63
C ALA A 287 -2.11 -4.22 8.96
N LEU A 288 -2.00 -3.22 9.83
CA LEU A 288 -2.62 -3.24 11.17
C LEU A 288 -4.15 -3.32 11.14
N VAL A 289 -4.79 -2.85 10.09
CA VAL A 289 -6.24 -3.03 9.91
C VAL A 289 -6.46 -4.37 9.23
N HIS A 290 -6.68 -5.38 10.05
CA HIS A 290 -7.00 -6.75 9.64
C HIS A 290 -8.01 -7.39 10.62
N PRO A 291 -8.88 -8.30 10.19
CA PRO A 291 -9.05 -8.79 8.81
C PRO A 291 -9.56 -7.72 7.84
N LEU A 292 -9.29 -7.89 6.53
CA LEU A 292 -9.70 -6.93 5.50
C LEU A 292 -11.13 -7.17 4.98
N ALA A 293 -11.61 -8.41 5.02
CA ALA A 293 -12.94 -8.78 4.53
C ALA A 293 -14.08 -7.92 5.13
N PRO A 294 -14.13 -7.62 6.43
CA PRO A 294 -15.18 -6.76 7.00
C PRO A 294 -15.12 -5.30 6.54
N GLU A 295 -14.03 -4.88 5.95
CA GLU A 295 -13.77 -3.50 5.54
C GLU A 295 -14.28 -3.19 4.12
N PHE A 296 -14.71 -4.21 3.37
CA PHE A 296 -15.17 -4.10 1.99
C PHE A 296 -16.54 -4.76 1.80
N THR A 297 -17.32 -4.23 0.85
CA THR A 297 -18.53 -4.90 0.39
C THR A 297 -18.15 -5.96 -0.62
N GLU A 298 -18.48 -7.21 -0.32
CA GLU A 298 -18.31 -8.36 -1.21
C GLU A 298 -19.53 -8.56 -2.11
N HIS A 299 -19.33 -9.02 -3.35
CA HIS A 299 -20.41 -9.41 -4.27
C HIS A 299 -20.83 -10.86 -4.04
N ALA A 300 -19.90 -11.71 -3.65
CA ALA A 300 -20.15 -13.09 -3.24
C ALA A 300 -19.47 -13.38 -1.89
N ASP A 301 -20.12 -14.18 -1.06
CA ASP A 301 -19.64 -14.52 0.27
C ASP A 301 -18.23 -15.15 0.26
N GLY A 302 -17.33 -14.57 1.02
CA GLY A 302 -15.95 -15.01 1.16
C GLY A 302 -15.08 -14.72 -0.08
N GLN A 303 -15.40 -13.71 -0.87
CA GLN A 303 -14.51 -13.25 -1.95
C GLN A 303 -13.15 -12.86 -1.39
N ILE A 304 -13.12 -12.14 -0.27
CA ILE A 304 -11.90 -11.83 0.47
C ILE A 304 -11.63 -12.94 1.48
N VAL A 305 -10.45 -13.51 1.40
CA VAL A 305 -9.92 -14.46 2.39
C VAL A 305 -8.71 -13.84 3.05
N ASP A 306 -8.81 -13.60 4.35
CA ASP A 306 -7.71 -13.08 5.16
C ASP A 306 -6.84 -14.22 5.66
N GLU A 307 -5.57 -14.25 5.20
CA GLU A 307 -4.58 -15.25 5.58
C GLU A 307 -3.53 -14.63 6.49
N ARG A 308 -3.45 -15.14 7.72
CA ARG A 308 -2.46 -14.72 8.67
C ARG A 308 -1.14 -15.42 8.44
N THR A 309 -0.11 -14.65 8.11
CA THR A 309 1.26 -15.12 7.97
C THR A 309 2.10 -14.85 9.22
N PHE A 310 3.29 -15.40 9.27
CA PHE A 310 4.29 -15.10 10.28
C PHE A 310 5.62 -14.78 9.60
N ASN A 311 6.05 -13.53 9.73
CA ASN A 311 7.24 -12.99 9.07
C ASN A 311 8.35 -12.73 10.11
N PRO A 312 9.20 -13.72 10.44
CA PRO A 312 10.04 -13.68 11.62
C PRO A 312 11.16 -12.65 11.57
N SER A 313 11.64 -12.29 10.38
CA SER A 313 12.77 -11.38 10.23
C SER A 313 12.35 -9.92 10.04
N ASN A 314 11.26 -9.70 9.33
CA ASN A 314 10.67 -8.38 9.12
C ASN A 314 9.18 -8.56 8.81
N PRO A 315 8.28 -8.15 9.71
CA PRO A 315 6.84 -8.31 9.54
C PRO A 315 6.30 -7.79 8.21
N HIS A 316 6.97 -6.79 7.61
CA HIS A 316 6.59 -6.17 6.33
C HIS A 316 7.35 -6.72 5.12
N ALA A 317 8.08 -7.83 5.24
CA ALA A 317 8.88 -8.35 4.12
C ALA A 317 8.05 -9.17 3.13
N ILE A 318 7.98 -8.73 1.87
CA ILE A 318 7.28 -9.47 0.81
C ILE A 318 7.79 -10.89 0.62
N ILE A 319 9.08 -11.13 0.83
CA ILE A 319 9.69 -12.46 0.71
C ILE A 319 9.04 -13.43 1.70
N ASP A 320 8.80 -13.01 2.93
CA ASP A 320 8.20 -13.84 3.96
C ASP A 320 6.72 -14.07 3.70
N TYR A 321 5.98 -13.06 3.25
CA TYR A 321 4.58 -13.19 2.82
C TYR A 321 4.42 -14.24 1.72
N LEU A 322 5.23 -14.15 0.65
CA LEU A 322 5.15 -15.07 -0.47
C LEU A 322 5.77 -16.47 -0.17
N ALA A 323 6.56 -16.58 0.90
CA ALA A 323 7.10 -17.87 1.36
C ALA A 323 6.06 -18.70 2.11
N ASP A 324 4.92 -18.11 2.46
CA ASP A 324 3.82 -18.84 3.09
C ASP A 324 3.13 -19.75 2.06
N PRO A 325 2.97 -21.08 2.36
CA PRO A 325 2.33 -22.01 1.43
C PRO A 325 0.85 -21.70 1.19
N ASP A 326 0.15 -21.09 2.15
CA ASP A 326 -1.26 -20.73 2.01
C ASP A 326 -1.45 -19.52 1.07
N ILE A 327 -0.40 -18.74 0.84
CA ILE A 327 -0.35 -17.69 -0.17
C ILE A 327 0.14 -18.23 -1.52
N ALA A 328 1.20 -19.04 -1.54
CA ALA A 328 1.81 -19.54 -2.76
C ALA A 328 0.94 -20.56 -3.52
N ALA A 329 0.26 -21.46 -2.80
CA ALA A 329 -0.56 -22.48 -3.43
C ALA A 329 -1.75 -21.95 -4.24
N PRO A 330 -2.55 -20.99 -3.78
CA PRO A 330 -3.57 -20.34 -4.61
C PRO A 330 -3.03 -19.71 -5.87
N ILE A 331 -1.88 -19.02 -5.82
CA ILE A 331 -1.22 -18.46 -7.00
C ILE A 331 -0.92 -19.57 -8.00
N SER A 332 -0.29 -20.67 -7.57
CA SER A 332 0.04 -21.80 -8.43
C SER A 332 -1.21 -22.44 -9.05
N ARG A 333 -2.26 -22.63 -8.28
CA ARG A 333 -3.53 -23.22 -8.79
C ARG A 333 -4.13 -22.40 -9.93
N LYS A 334 -4.09 -21.06 -9.83
CA LYS A 334 -4.62 -20.18 -10.88
C LYS A 334 -3.76 -20.15 -12.14
N LEU A 335 -2.47 -20.46 -12.04
CA LEU A 335 -1.56 -20.57 -13.19
C LEU A 335 -1.73 -21.88 -13.96
N THR A 336 -2.13 -22.95 -13.27
CA THR A 336 -2.24 -24.31 -13.85
C THR A 336 -3.65 -24.68 -14.29
N ALA A 337 -4.66 -23.90 -13.89
CA ALA A 337 -6.08 -24.09 -14.25
C ALA A 337 -6.42 -23.42 -15.58
N GLY A 338 -5.58 -23.61 -16.61
CA GLY A 338 -5.78 -23.12 -17.98
C GLY A 338 -6.18 -24.20 -18.93
#